data_5c91d49313ff4d0f9cbec08d5da04594
#
_entry.id   5c91d49313ff4d0f9cbec08d5da04594
#
_cell.length_a   1.000
_cell.length_b   1.000
_cell.length_c   1.000
_cell.angle_alpha   90.00
_cell.angle_beta   90.00
_cell.angle_gamma   90.00
#
_symmetry.space_group_name_H-M   'P 1'
#
loop_
_entity.id
_entity.type
_entity.pdbx_description
1 polymer ?
#
loop_
_entity_poly.entity_id
_entity_poly.type
_entity_poly.pdbx_seq_one_letter_code
_entity_poly.pdbx_strand_id
1 'polypeptide(L)'
;MEKKGSITVGLCLVLSLILSLTAVSIRSVRTAGARVQIAAGMEQGLYSVFAQYNRTLLEKYDVFFVDSSYGTDGFHPEQMYNTLETVMQKVVHPERDRLLPVSADLWKLNLTGGGITGYALATDGQGAFFRQQAVEYMKETLGEQGIQHILERLEGGTADGEEGDSAVDDLMEEFDREKTEAESDAQTAEAQPESDAPTAEAPRKNPIEVIREIRKMGVLTLVLKDSGRLSSLELDTASLASNRSLHSGMGTLPLPESGGISDKALLMEYAMTHFPCYTSGEGTGLNCQAEYLLEGKGSDTENLKKVAAKLLAVREAANLLYLSTDPVKKAEVDAMALAITSAFGLPVAQQLVSALLMACWAFAESVLDVRELLDGGKTELIKSDAGWQLSLENLPELLNGLDSFRKSPERGITYEDYLRIFLLAESEETLSMRMLDMIEQTMWQEGEANFLADRCVCWMEAQMKASEGTMEFNITRSYGYYQ
;
A
#
# COMPACT_ATOMS: atom_id res chain seq x y z
N MET A 1 4.73 -56.30 -79.01
CA MET A 1 3.60 -55.90 -78.16
C MET A 1 4.01 -55.49 -76.71
N GLU A 2 5.27 -55.43 -76.39
CA GLU A 2 5.75 -55.14 -74.98
C GLU A 2 5.83 -53.66 -74.59
N LYS A 3 5.86 -52.74 -75.53
CA LYS A 3 6.00 -51.27 -75.18
C LYS A 3 4.72 -50.64 -74.68
N LYS A 4 3.53 -51.14 -74.95
CA LYS A 4 2.26 -50.56 -74.50
C LYS A 4 1.94 -50.86 -73.03
N GLY A 5 2.40 -51.97 -72.48
CA GLY A 5 2.25 -52.28 -71.05
C GLY A 5 3.11 -51.45 -70.11
N SER A 6 4.32 -51.09 -70.49
CA SER A 6 5.26 -50.30 -69.70
C SER A 6 4.77 -48.81 -69.53
N ILE A 7 4.14 -48.24 -70.55
CA ILE A 7 3.58 -46.89 -70.51
C ILE A 7 2.38 -46.81 -69.57
N THR A 8 1.51 -47.84 -69.59
CA THR A 8 0.34 -47.91 -68.73
C THR A 8 0.73 -48.04 -67.23
N VAL A 9 1.75 -48.87 -66.94
CA VAL A 9 2.30 -49.00 -65.56
C VAL A 9 2.93 -47.69 -65.09
N GLY A 10 3.72 -47.02 -65.96
CA GLY A 10 4.29 -45.70 -65.65
C GLY A 10 3.21 -44.65 -65.36
N LEU A 11 2.16 -44.61 -66.19
CA LEU A 11 1.04 -43.68 -66.01
C LEU A 11 0.28 -43.94 -64.68
N CYS A 12 0.03 -45.22 -64.35
CA CYS A 12 -0.58 -45.60 -63.06
C CYS A 12 0.28 -45.20 -61.86
N LEU A 13 1.59 -45.34 -61.94
CA LEU A 13 2.51 -44.94 -60.89
C LEU A 13 2.52 -43.38 -60.70
N VAL A 14 2.56 -42.61 -61.79
CA VAL A 14 2.47 -41.14 -61.74
C VAL A 14 1.13 -40.69 -61.19
N LEU A 15 0.02 -41.32 -61.62
CA LEU A 15 -1.31 -41.01 -61.08
C LEU A 15 -1.44 -41.34 -59.59
N SER A 16 -0.93 -42.46 -59.15
CA SER A 16 -0.93 -42.85 -57.73
C SER A 16 -0.09 -41.89 -56.87
N LEU A 17 1.06 -41.39 -57.38
CA LEU A 17 1.89 -40.40 -56.74
C LEU A 17 1.14 -39.06 -56.60
N ILE A 18 0.50 -38.58 -57.66
CA ILE A 18 -0.32 -37.36 -57.65
C ILE A 18 -1.47 -37.48 -56.64
N LEU A 19 -2.21 -38.61 -56.68
CA LEU A 19 -3.30 -38.86 -55.75
C LEU A 19 -2.80 -38.91 -54.27
N SER A 20 -1.66 -39.54 -54.05
CA SER A 20 -1.09 -39.58 -52.66
C SER A 20 -0.64 -38.17 -52.22
N LEU A 21 0.00 -37.36 -53.10
CA LEU A 21 0.41 -36.01 -52.77
C LEU A 21 -0.79 -35.09 -52.49
N THR A 22 -1.85 -35.17 -53.30
CA THR A 22 -3.07 -34.40 -53.06
C THR A 22 -3.76 -34.82 -51.79
N ALA A 23 -3.83 -36.12 -51.44
CA ALA A 23 -4.40 -36.63 -50.21
C ALA A 23 -3.63 -36.12 -48.97
N VAL A 24 -2.28 -36.13 -49.04
CA VAL A 24 -1.42 -35.60 -47.94
C VAL A 24 -1.63 -34.10 -47.83
N SER A 25 -1.68 -33.32 -48.94
CA SER A 25 -1.90 -31.90 -48.89
C SER A 25 -3.26 -31.53 -48.27
N ILE A 26 -4.34 -32.20 -48.69
CA ILE A 26 -5.67 -32.01 -48.09
C ILE A 26 -5.66 -32.31 -46.60
N ARG A 27 -5.02 -33.43 -46.18
CA ARG A 27 -4.91 -33.77 -44.76
C ARG A 27 -4.15 -32.71 -43.96
N SER A 28 -3.04 -32.22 -44.52
CA SER A 28 -2.25 -31.13 -43.90
C SER A 28 -3.08 -29.87 -43.69
N VAL A 29 -3.82 -29.41 -44.73
CA VAL A 29 -4.68 -28.23 -44.66
C VAL A 29 -5.80 -28.45 -43.61
N ARG A 30 -6.43 -29.61 -43.59
CA ARG A 30 -7.46 -29.93 -42.58
C ARG A 30 -6.90 -29.88 -41.18
N THR A 31 -5.76 -30.52 -40.93
CA THR A 31 -5.09 -30.48 -39.62
C THR A 31 -4.73 -29.06 -39.17
N ALA A 32 -4.21 -28.25 -40.06
CA ALA A 32 -3.88 -26.84 -39.77
C ALA A 32 -5.13 -26.02 -39.46
N GLY A 33 -6.18 -26.15 -40.28
CA GLY A 33 -7.46 -25.47 -40.08
C GLY A 33 -8.15 -25.83 -38.77
N ALA A 34 -8.16 -27.13 -38.44
CA ALA A 34 -8.71 -27.65 -37.19
C ALA A 34 -7.99 -27.03 -35.96
N ARG A 35 -6.64 -26.98 -35.99
CA ARG A 35 -5.85 -26.36 -34.93
C ARG A 35 -6.16 -24.88 -34.77
N VAL A 36 -6.26 -24.14 -35.86
CA VAL A 36 -6.61 -22.70 -35.83
C VAL A 36 -7.99 -22.49 -35.25
N GLN A 37 -8.99 -23.30 -35.64
CA GLN A 37 -10.34 -23.18 -35.09
C GLN A 37 -10.40 -23.47 -33.60
N ILE A 38 -9.72 -24.55 -33.13
CA ILE A 38 -9.66 -24.87 -31.71
C ILE A 38 -8.94 -23.72 -30.93
N ALA A 39 -7.80 -23.23 -31.43
CA ALA A 39 -7.06 -22.15 -30.81
C ALA A 39 -7.90 -20.86 -30.73
N ALA A 40 -8.55 -20.47 -31.81
CA ALA A 40 -9.43 -19.28 -31.84
C ALA A 40 -10.63 -19.44 -30.89
N GLY A 41 -11.21 -20.65 -30.82
CA GLY A 41 -12.28 -20.94 -29.88
C GLY A 41 -11.84 -20.83 -28.42
N MET A 42 -10.63 -21.30 -28.10
CA MET A 42 -10.07 -21.17 -26.76
C MET A 42 -9.82 -19.72 -26.40
N GLU A 43 -9.25 -18.92 -27.31
CA GLU A 43 -9.03 -17.48 -27.11
C GLU A 43 -10.36 -16.75 -26.87
N GLN A 44 -11.38 -16.99 -27.71
CA GLN A 44 -12.72 -16.45 -27.48
C GLN A 44 -13.33 -16.88 -26.15
N GLY A 45 -13.15 -18.16 -25.78
CA GLY A 45 -13.63 -18.69 -24.51
C GLY A 45 -12.96 -18.00 -23.32
N LEU A 46 -11.63 -17.87 -23.35
CA LEU A 46 -10.88 -17.17 -22.33
C LEU A 46 -11.30 -15.69 -22.22
N TYR A 47 -11.42 -14.97 -23.34
CA TYR A 47 -11.93 -13.60 -23.33
C TYR A 47 -13.35 -13.50 -22.75
N SER A 48 -14.20 -14.48 -22.99
CA SER A 48 -15.55 -14.52 -22.42
C SER A 48 -15.54 -14.77 -20.91
N VAL A 49 -14.59 -15.55 -20.40
CA VAL A 49 -14.38 -15.74 -18.96
C VAL A 49 -13.94 -14.44 -18.33
N PHE A 50 -12.90 -13.82 -18.87
CA PHE A 50 -12.34 -12.58 -18.32
C PHE A 50 -13.22 -11.33 -18.56
N ALA A 51 -14.16 -11.37 -19.49
CA ALA A 51 -15.21 -10.36 -19.63
C ALA A 51 -16.19 -10.32 -18.44
N GLN A 52 -16.15 -11.33 -17.55
CA GLN A 52 -16.96 -11.39 -16.32
C GLN A 52 -16.25 -10.74 -15.12
N TYR A 53 -15.37 -9.78 -15.35
CA TYR A 53 -14.68 -9.06 -14.28
C TYR A 53 -15.64 -8.37 -13.32
N ASN A 54 -15.23 -8.23 -12.06
CA ASN A 54 -16.00 -7.52 -11.06
C ASN A 54 -16.00 -6.01 -11.35
N ARG A 55 -17.18 -5.44 -11.58
CA ARG A 55 -17.35 -4.03 -11.96
C ARG A 55 -17.06 -3.07 -10.81
N THR A 56 -17.40 -3.45 -9.59
CA THR A 56 -17.16 -2.63 -8.40
C THR A 56 -15.66 -2.42 -8.18
N LEU A 57 -14.86 -3.47 -8.40
CA LEU A 57 -13.40 -3.35 -8.36
C LEU A 57 -12.85 -2.38 -9.41
N LEU A 58 -13.37 -2.47 -10.63
CA LEU A 58 -12.95 -1.55 -11.68
C LEU A 58 -13.37 -0.10 -11.39
N GLU A 59 -14.61 0.11 -10.94
CA GLU A 59 -15.13 1.46 -10.71
C GLU A 59 -14.45 2.18 -9.51
N LYS A 60 -14.02 1.41 -8.50
CA LYS A 60 -13.44 1.99 -7.27
C LYS A 60 -11.91 1.96 -7.21
N TYR A 61 -11.30 0.96 -7.84
CA TYR A 61 -9.88 0.65 -7.69
C TYR A 61 -9.13 0.53 -9.01
N ASP A 62 -9.81 0.67 -10.16
CA ASP A 62 -9.21 0.59 -11.49
C ASP A 62 -8.42 -0.71 -11.74
N VAL A 63 -8.87 -1.83 -11.15
CA VAL A 63 -8.27 -3.16 -11.30
C VAL A 63 -9.26 -4.18 -11.85
N PHE A 64 -8.74 -5.14 -12.60
CA PHE A 64 -9.50 -6.19 -13.27
C PHE A 64 -9.26 -7.54 -12.64
N PHE A 65 -10.29 -8.11 -12.03
CA PHE A 65 -10.29 -9.48 -11.51
C PHE A 65 -11.65 -10.14 -11.77
N VAL A 66 -11.62 -11.44 -12.01
CA VAL A 66 -12.84 -12.27 -12.05
C VAL A 66 -13.05 -12.87 -10.67
N ASP A 67 -14.13 -12.49 -10.00
CA ASP A 67 -14.52 -13.12 -8.75
C ASP A 67 -15.08 -14.54 -9.02
N SER A 68 -14.29 -15.54 -8.68
CA SER A 68 -14.66 -16.94 -8.85
C SER A 68 -15.58 -17.50 -7.76
N SER A 69 -16.00 -16.67 -6.79
CA SER A 69 -17.04 -17.04 -5.82
C SER A 69 -18.42 -17.05 -6.45
N TYR A 70 -18.63 -16.28 -7.53
CA TYR A 70 -19.94 -16.06 -8.17
C TYR A 70 -21.03 -15.68 -7.16
N GLY A 71 -20.66 -14.91 -6.12
CA GLY A 71 -21.57 -14.47 -5.06
C GLY A 71 -21.88 -15.51 -3.99
N THR A 72 -21.23 -16.69 -4.04
CA THR A 72 -21.39 -17.76 -3.04
C THR A 72 -20.21 -17.74 -2.05
N ASP A 73 -20.33 -18.51 -0.96
CA ASP A 73 -19.24 -18.73 -0.02
C ASP A 73 -18.35 -19.90 -0.49
N GLY A 74 -17.73 -19.78 -1.67
CA GLY A 74 -16.89 -20.84 -2.23
C GLY A 74 -15.91 -20.31 -3.27
N PHE A 75 -14.92 -21.13 -3.61
CA PHE A 75 -14.02 -20.92 -4.72
C PHE A 75 -14.39 -21.89 -5.84
N HIS A 76 -14.87 -21.38 -6.99
CA HIS A 76 -15.49 -22.16 -8.07
C HIS A 76 -14.81 -21.95 -9.43
N PRO A 77 -13.52 -22.29 -9.59
CA PRO A 77 -12.83 -22.17 -10.88
C PRO A 77 -13.46 -23.06 -11.96
N GLU A 78 -14.19 -24.12 -11.58
CA GLU A 78 -14.92 -24.98 -12.50
C GLU A 78 -16.01 -24.23 -13.28
N GLN A 79 -16.60 -23.16 -12.73
CA GLN A 79 -17.58 -22.35 -13.47
C GLN A 79 -16.90 -21.53 -14.57
N MET A 80 -15.66 -21.08 -14.36
CA MET A 80 -14.85 -20.45 -15.39
C MET A 80 -14.59 -21.40 -16.55
N TYR A 81 -14.24 -22.67 -16.23
CA TYR A 81 -14.06 -23.71 -17.25
C TYR A 81 -15.36 -24.01 -18.00
N ASN A 82 -16.49 -24.09 -17.33
CA ASN A 82 -17.80 -24.31 -17.96
C ASN A 82 -18.16 -23.18 -18.94
N THR A 83 -17.80 -21.92 -18.60
CA THR A 83 -17.97 -20.79 -19.51
C THR A 83 -17.09 -20.96 -20.76
N LEU A 84 -15.80 -21.29 -20.57
CA LEU A 84 -14.86 -21.58 -21.65
C LEU A 84 -15.40 -22.68 -22.56
N GLU A 85 -15.81 -23.83 -21.99
CA GLU A 85 -16.32 -24.96 -22.72
C GLU A 85 -17.59 -24.65 -23.51
N THR A 86 -18.51 -23.87 -22.91
CA THR A 86 -19.74 -23.41 -23.57
C THR A 86 -19.45 -22.58 -24.83
N VAL A 87 -18.49 -21.66 -24.75
CA VAL A 87 -18.06 -20.87 -25.91
C VAL A 87 -17.38 -21.76 -26.94
N MET A 88 -16.49 -22.66 -26.50
CA MET A 88 -15.82 -23.62 -27.37
C MET A 88 -16.80 -24.46 -28.16
N GLN A 89 -17.86 -24.99 -27.52
CA GLN A 89 -18.89 -25.78 -28.19
C GLN A 89 -19.59 -25.00 -29.30
N LYS A 90 -19.88 -23.71 -29.08
CA LYS A 90 -20.47 -22.84 -30.12
C LYS A 90 -19.53 -22.57 -31.30
N VAL A 91 -18.23 -22.43 -31.05
CA VAL A 91 -17.22 -22.24 -32.09
C VAL A 91 -16.97 -23.51 -32.90
N VAL A 92 -16.93 -24.66 -32.25
CA VAL A 92 -16.68 -25.98 -32.85
C VAL A 92 -17.92 -26.46 -33.61
N HIS A 93 -19.12 -26.20 -33.08
CA HIS A 93 -20.40 -26.57 -33.67
C HIS A 93 -21.24 -25.30 -33.96
N PRO A 94 -20.85 -24.49 -34.96
CA PRO A 94 -21.63 -23.29 -35.32
C PRO A 94 -23.03 -23.70 -35.76
N GLU A 95 -24.04 -23.03 -35.20
CA GLU A 95 -25.42 -23.22 -35.59
C GLU A 95 -25.61 -22.98 -37.09
N ARG A 96 -26.47 -23.79 -37.74
CA ARG A 96 -26.80 -23.57 -39.15
C ARG A 96 -27.49 -22.25 -39.33
N ASP A 97 -26.84 -21.37 -40.09
CA ASP A 97 -27.49 -20.14 -40.56
C ASP A 97 -28.70 -20.56 -41.42
N ARG A 98 -29.89 -20.12 -41.06
CA ARG A 98 -31.15 -20.43 -41.79
C ARG A 98 -31.17 -19.88 -43.22
N LEU A 99 -30.27 -18.91 -43.53
CA LEU A 99 -30.17 -18.23 -44.81
C LEU A 99 -29.25 -18.97 -45.81
N LEU A 100 -28.32 -19.75 -45.37
CA LEU A 100 -27.41 -20.51 -46.24
C LEU A 100 -27.52 -22.02 -46.00
N PRO A 101 -27.77 -22.86 -47.05
CA PRO A 101 -27.97 -24.32 -46.90
C PRO A 101 -26.65 -25.06 -46.66
N VAL A 102 -25.53 -24.37 -46.50
CA VAL A 102 -24.22 -24.98 -46.31
C VAL A 102 -23.92 -25.04 -44.82
N SER A 103 -23.53 -26.24 -44.31
CA SER A 103 -23.06 -26.41 -42.96
C SER A 103 -21.77 -25.61 -42.76
N ALA A 104 -21.75 -24.69 -41.79
CA ALA A 104 -20.55 -23.96 -41.42
C ALA A 104 -19.51 -24.82 -40.65
N ASP A 105 -19.90 -26.02 -40.23
CA ASP A 105 -19.03 -26.99 -39.60
C ASP A 105 -18.17 -27.74 -40.66
N LEU A 106 -17.07 -27.13 -41.07
CA LEU A 106 -16.15 -27.66 -42.07
C LEU A 106 -15.27 -28.80 -41.55
N TRP A 107 -14.96 -28.78 -40.25
CA TRP A 107 -13.95 -29.67 -39.68
C TRP A 107 -14.54 -30.84 -38.89
N LYS A 108 -15.82 -30.78 -38.53
CA LYS A 108 -16.52 -31.79 -37.71
C LYS A 108 -15.73 -32.21 -36.48
N LEU A 109 -15.27 -31.22 -35.76
CA LEU A 109 -14.51 -31.38 -34.53
C LEU A 109 -15.43 -31.86 -33.41
N ASN A 110 -14.96 -32.80 -32.59
CA ASN A 110 -15.62 -33.20 -31.35
C ASN A 110 -14.72 -32.84 -30.17
N LEU A 111 -15.25 -32.09 -29.20
CA LEU A 111 -14.55 -31.84 -27.95
C LEU A 111 -14.57 -33.16 -27.13
N THR A 112 -13.39 -33.62 -26.73
CA THR A 112 -13.23 -34.90 -26.01
C THR A 112 -12.90 -34.70 -24.52
N GLY A 113 -12.64 -33.49 -24.12
CA GLY A 113 -12.38 -33.10 -22.75
C GLY A 113 -11.40 -31.92 -22.65
N GLY A 114 -11.10 -31.52 -21.44
CA GLY A 114 -10.18 -30.46 -21.15
C GLY A 114 -10.18 -30.16 -19.66
N GLY A 115 -9.56 -29.05 -19.29
CA GLY A 115 -9.52 -28.57 -17.91
C GLY A 115 -8.65 -27.32 -17.75
N ILE A 116 -8.72 -26.73 -16.61
CA ILE A 116 -7.81 -25.67 -16.18
C ILE A 116 -6.48 -26.33 -15.80
N THR A 117 -5.38 -25.83 -16.35
CA THR A 117 -4.02 -26.29 -16.06
C THR A 117 -3.26 -25.33 -15.16
N GLY A 118 -3.72 -24.08 -15.08
CA GLY A 118 -3.18 -23.06 -14.21
C GLY A 118 -4.13 -21.88 -14.04
N TYR A 119 -4.05 -21.22 -12.89
CA TYR A 119 -4.67 -19.91 -12.63
C TYR A 119 -3.87 -19.17 -11.58
N ALA A 120 -3.91 -17.84 -11.64
CA ALA A 120 -3.30 -16.94 -10.66
C ALA A 120 -4.37 -16.11 -9.98
N LEU A 121 -4.19 -15.88 -8.69
CA LEU A 121 -5.08 -15.11 -7.82
C LEU A 121 -4.48 -13.75 -7.50
N ALA A 122 -5.32 -12.79 -7.14
CA ALA A 122 -4.90 -11.44 -6.77
C ALA A 122 -3.88 -11.42 -5.63
N THR A 123 -3.98 -12.38 -4.71
CA THR A 123 -3.13 -12.53 -3.52
C THR A 123 -1.84 -13.31 -3.77
N ASP A 124 -1.69 -13.98 -4.90
CA ASP A 124 -0.48 -14.76 -5.21
C ASP A 124 0.77 -13.86 -5.26
N GLY A 125 1.90 -14.40 -4.80
CA GLY A 125 3.14 -13.62 -4.69
C GLY A 125 3.00 -12.40 -3.78
N GLN A 126 2.18 -12.50 -2.72
CA GLN A 126 1.89 -11.40 -1.79
C GLN A 126 1.34 -10.17 -2.52
N GLY A 127 0.31 -10.39 -3.33
CA GLY A 127 -0.37 -9.35 -4.08
C GLY A 127 0.38 -8.87 -5.33
N ALA A 128 1.32 -9.66 -5.87
CA ALA A 128 2.13 -9.26 -7.02
C ALA A 128 1.30 -8.89 -8.25
N PHE A 129 0.24 -9.63 -8.55
CA PHE A 129 -0.64 -9.35 -9.68
C PHE A 129 -1.51 -8.11 -9.47
N PHE A 130 -1.98 -7.89 -8.24
CA PHE A 130 -2.68 -6.67 -7.87
C PHE A 130 -1.74 -5.45 -8.02
N ARG A 131 -0.54 -5.55 -7.45
CA ARG A 131 0.49 -4.50 -7.52
C ARG A 131 0.82 -4.11 -8.95
N GLN A 132 1.00 -5.09 -9.84
CA GLN A 132 1.28 -4.81 -11.25
C GLN A 132 0.16 -3.98 -11.90
N GLN A 133 -1.10 -4.38 -11.72
CA GLN A 133 -2.23 -3.63 -12.29
C GLN A 133 -2.31 -2.21 -11.71
N ALA A 134 -2.13 -2.04 -10.41
CA ALA A 134 -2.12 -0.73 -9.76
C ALA A 134 -1.01 0.18 -10.32
N VAL A 135 0.19 -0.37 -10.51
CA VAL A 135 1.33 0.36 -11.09
C VAL A 135 1.09 0.70 -12.56
N GLU A 136 0.54 -0.22 -13.37
CA GLU A 136 0.22 0.03 -14.77
C GLU A 136 -0.85 1.11 -14.93
N TYR A 137 -1.90 1.06 -14.12
CA TYR A 137 -2.91 2.10 -14.06
C TYR A 137 -2.29 3.48 -13.79
N MET A 138 -1.40 3.58 -12.81
CA MET A 138 -0.73 4.84 -12.48
C MET A 138 0.21 5.30 -13.61
N LYS A 139 0.91 4.38 -14.29
CA LYS A 139 1.73 4.71 -15.48
C LYS A 139 0.89 5.32 -16.60
N GLU A 140 -0.29 4.75 -16.87
CA GLU A 140 -1.21 5.27 -17.88
C GLU A 140 -1.83 6.61 -17.50
N THR A 141 -2.19 6.78 -16.21
CA THR A 141 -2.86 7.98 -15.70
C THR A 141 -1.92 9.19 -15.61
N LEU A 142 -0.70 8.98 -15.09
CA LEU A 142 0.26 10.06 -14.83
C LEU A 142 1.12 10.40 -16.07
N GLY A 143 1.40 9.42 -16.93
CA GLY A 143 2.35 9.56 -18.02
C GLY A 143 3.79 9.83 -17.55
N GLU A 144 4.74 9.91 -18.49
CA GLU A 144 6.18 10.06 -18.18
C GLU A 144 6.51 11.31 -17.35
N GLN A 145 5.84 12.43 -17.62
CA GLN A 145 6.10 13.69 -16.90
C GLN A 145 5.61 13.67 -15.47
N GLY A 146 4.47 13.03 -15.20
CA GLY A 146 3.95 12.85 -13.87
C GLY A 146 4.85 11.98 -13.00
N ILE A 147 5.36 10.89 -13.58
CA ILE A 147 6.30 9.98 -12.90
C ILE A 147 7.60 10.71 -12.52
N GLN A 148 8.18 11.47 -13.43
CA GLN A 148 9.38 12.26 -13.14
C GLN A 148 9.15 13.27 -12.02
N HIS A 149 8.01 13.96 -12.02
CA HIS A 149 7.68 14.93 -10.97
C HIS A 149 7.56 14.27 -9.59
N ILE A 150 7.01 13.05 -9.51
CA ILE A 150 6.94 12.29 -8.25
C ILE A 150 8.34 11.92 -7.77
N LEU A 151 9.20 11.39 -8.64
CA LEU A 151 10.56 11.02 -8.29
C LEU A 151 11.40 12.22 -7.82
N GLU A 152 11.32 13.37 -8.50
CA GLU A 152 11.98 14.62 -8.09
C GLU A 152 11.50 15.09 -6.71
N ARG A 153 10.21 14.92 -6.40
CA ARG A 153 9.64 15.30 -5.10
C ARG A 153 10.12 14.39 -3.98
N LEU A 154 10.30 13.10 -4.26
CA LEU A 154 10.81 12.11 -3.30
C LEU A 154 12.32 12.30 -3.03
N GLU A 155 13.12 12.62 -4.04
CA GLU A 155 14.54 12.91 -3.86
C GLU A 155 14.80 14.11 -2.95
N GLY A 156 13.87 15.07 -2.87
CA GLY A 156 13.93 16.23 -1.99
C GLY A 156 13.53 15.96 -0.53
N GLY A 157 12.98 14.80 -0.19
CA GLY A 157 12.30 14.54 1.07
C GLY A 157 12.84 13.39 1.95
N THR A 158 14.00 12.81 1.63
CA THR A 158 14.54 11.68 2.44
C THR A 158 15.10 12.18 3.77
N ALA A 159 14.32 12.04 4.84
CA ALA A 159 14.79 12.12 6.22
C ALA A 159 14.59 10.73 6.86
N ASP A 160 15.69 10.02 7.11
CA ASP A 160 15.69 8.81 7.92
C ASP A 160 15.29 9.18 9.37
N GLY A 161 14.11 8.74 9.78
CA GLY A 161 13.61 8.91 11.15
C GLY A 161 13.72 7.59 11.92
N GLU A 162 14.82 7.38 12.63
CA GLU A 162 14.87 6.35 13.67
C GLU A 162 14.14 6.81 14.95
N GLU A 163 13.64 5.85 15.71
CA GLU A 163 12.82 6.00 16.92
C GLU A 163 13.40 7.02 17.91
N GLY A 164 12.84 8.22 17.99
CA GLY A 164 13.29 9.33 18.86
C GLY A 164 12.65 9.36 20.26
N ASP A 165 11.78 8.40 20.62
CA ASP A 165 10.99 8.49 21.86
C ASP A 165 11.79 8.11 23.14
N SER A 166 12.92 7.42 22.99
CA SER A 166 13.76 6.95 24.11
C SER A 166 14.63 8.06 24.72
N ALA A 167 15.16 8.99 23.91
CA ALA A 167 16.18 9.91 24.38
C ALA A 167 15.70 10.94 25.44
N VAL A 168 14.45 11.40 25.34
CA VAL A 168 13.89 12.38 26.30
C VAL A 168 13.53 11.70 27.61
N ASP A 169 13.02 10.49 27.56
CA ASP A 169 12.67 9.72 28.76
C ASP A 169 13.95 9.34 29.55
N ASP A 170 15.02 8.94 28.84
CA ASP A 170 16.34 8.68 29.45
C ASP A 170 16.91 9.93 30.14
N LEU A 171 16.82 11.12 29.49
CA LEU A 171 17.25 12.38 30.07
C LEU A 171 16.40 12.78 31.30
N MET A 172 15.10 12.48 31.29
CA MET A 172 14.22 12.72 32.43
C MET A 172 14.55 11.82 33.62
N GLU A 173 14.84 10.56 33.38
CA GLU A 173 15.27 9.62 34.44
C GLU A 173 16.62 10.03 35.04
N GLU A 174 17.57 10.48 34.21
CA GLU A 174 18.87 11.00 34.69
C GLU A 174 18.71 12.26 35.53
N PHE A 175 17.85 13.19 35.12
CA PHE A 175 17.54 14.39 35.92
C PHE A 175 16.91 14.04 37.30
N ASP A 176 15.96 13.11 37.31
CA ASP A 176 15.33 12.68 38.58
C ASP A 176 16.34 12.01 39.53
N ARG A 177 17.29 11.26 38.98
CA ARG A 177 18.36 10.65 39.74
C ARG A 177 19.27 11.71 40.37
N GLU A 178 19.77 12.67 39.59
CA GLU A 178 20.62 13.77 40.07
C GLU A 178 19.90 14.63 41.10
N LYS A 179 18.60 14.93 40.88
CA LYS A 179 17.78 15.66 41.83
C LYS A 179 17.66 14.93 43.17
N THR A 180 17.42 13.59 43.15
CA THR A 180 17.29 12.77 44.32
C THR A 180 18.62 12.65 45.10
N GLU A 181 19.74 12.52 44.38
CA GLU A 181 21.08 12.51 44.98
C GLU A 181 21.39 13.81 45.69
N ALA A 182 21.08 14.95 45.07
CA ALA A 182 21.32 16.28 45.66
C ALA A 182 20.39 16.59 46.84
N GLU A 183 19.13 16.17 46.82
CA GLU A 183 18.22 16.25 47.95
C GLU A 183 18.70 15.39 49.15
N SER A 184 19.33 14.24 48.86
CA SER A 184 19.94 13.36 49.88
C SER A 184 21.19 14.04 50.48
N ASP A 185 22.04 14.65 49.67
CA ASP A 185 23.25 15.34 50.12
C ASP A 185 22.94 16.60 50.90
N ALA A 186 21.88 17.35 50.52
CA ALA A 186 21.41 18.55 51.23
C ALA A 186 20.86 18.21 52.63
N GLN A 187 20.31 17.02 52.83
CA GLN A 187 19.85 16.54 54.18
C GLN A 187 21.00 16.11 55.10
N THR A 188 22.20 15.90 54.54
CA THR A 188 23.39 15.50 55.33
C THR A 188 24.36 16.66 55.60
N ALA A 189 24.18 17.84 54.96
CA ALA A 189 25.03 19.01 55.19
C ALA A 189 24.41 19.97 56.20
N GLU A 190 25.06 20.16 57.33
CA GLU A 190 24.73 21.21 58.31
C GLU A 190 24.91 22.61 57.67
N ALA A 191 23.95 23.48 57.96
CA ALA A 191 23.81 24.84 57.41
C ALA A 191 25.10 25.68 57.47
N GLN A 192 25.56 26.21 56.34
CA GLN A 192 26.48 27.37 56.27
C GLN A 192 25.83 28.53 55.52
N PRO A 193 26.20 29.81 55.86
CA PRO A 193 25.35 30.94 55.57
C PRO A 193 25.48 31.49 54.16
N GLU A 194 24.39 32.11 53.73
CA GLU A 194 24.09 32.83 52.52
C GLU A 194 25.27 33.63 51.91
N SER A 195 25.57 33.35 50.60
CA SER A 195 26.29 34.27 49.76
C SER A 195 25.29 35.00 48.87
N ASP A 196 25.31 36.33 48.91
CA ASP A 196 24.57 37.25 48.04
C ASP A 196 24.98 37.08 46.54
N ALA A 197 24.36 36.14 45.87
CA ALA A 197 24.33 36.10 44.40
C ALA A 197 22.95 36.61 43.93
N PRO A 198 22.83 37.36 42.83
CA PRO A 198 21.53 37.78 42.33
C PRO A 198 20.69 36.57 41.95
N THR A 199 19.66 36.32 42.74
CA THR A 199 18.71 35.23 42.54
C THR A 199 17.91 35.59 41.29
N ALA A 200 18.21 34.94 40.17
CA ALA A 200 17.30 34.92 39.02
C ALA A 200 15.97 34.34 39.50
N GLU A 201 14.86 35.05 39.31
CA GLU A 201 13.53 34.55 39.68
C GLU A 201 13.28 33.23 38.98
N ALA A 202 13.14 32.16 39.73
CA ALA A 202 12.76 30.84 39.21
C ALA A 202 11.41 30.95 38.48
N PRO A 203 11.23 30.29 37.33
CA PRO A 203 9.97 30.31 36.62
C PRO A 203 8.84 29.81 37.52
N ARG A 204 7.68 30.48 37.51
CA ARG A 204 6.53 30.21 38.38
C ARG A 204 6.03 28.74 38.28
N LYS A 205 6.33 28.05 37.17
CA LYS A 205 6.14 26.60 36.96
C LYS A 205 7.38 26.08 36.23
N ASN A 206 7.89 24.94 36.67
CA ASN A 206 9.02 24.28 35.98
C ASN A 206 8.56 23.71 34.62
N PRO A 207 9.11 24.19 33.49
CA PRO A 207 8.72 23.69 32.16
C PRO A 207 8.86 22.15 31.99
N ILE A 208 9.89 21.59 32.60
CA ILE A 208 10.18 20.14 32.55
C ILE A 208 9.04 19.32 33.17
N GLU A 209 8.55 19.74 34.34
CA GLU A 209 7.45 19.05 35.03
C GLU A 209 6.13 19.14 34.24
N VAL A 210 5.88 20.29 33.63
CA VAL A 210 4.69 20.48 32.77
C VAL A 210 4.75 19.57 31.54
N ILE A 211 5.88 19.51 30.85
CA ILE A 211 6.04 18.63 29.67
C ILE A 211 5.94 17.16 30.08
N ARG A 212 6.49 16.79 31.23
CA ARG A 212 6.33 15.43 31.78
C ARG A 212 4.86 15.04 31.98
N GLU A 213 4.03 15.93 32.48
CA GLU A 213 2.59 15.71 32.62
C GLU A 213 1.89 15.62 31.24
N ILE A 214 2.31 16.47 30.30
CA ILE A 214 1.79 16.46 28.92
C ILE A 214 2.12 15.13 28.22
N ARG A 215 3.36 14.63 28.34
CA ARG A 215 3.77 13.35 27.73
C ARG A 215 3.00 12.13 28.27
N LYS A 216 2.50 12.19 29.51
CA LYS A 216 1.61 11.16 30.07
C LYS A 216 0.21 11.15 29.42
N MET A 217 -0.18 12.24 28.76
CA MET A 217 -1.44 12.32 28.03
C MET A 217 -1.33 11.50 26.73
N GLY A 218 -2.40 10.89 26.30
CA GLY A 218 -2.39 10.14 25.04
C GLY A 218 -2.10 11.05 23.84
N VAL A 219 -1.28 10.57 22.89
CA VAL A 219 -0.87 11.35 21.71
C VAL A 219 -2.06 11.98 21.00
N LEU A 220 -3.12 11.24 20.74
CA LEU A 220 -4.31 11.77 20.06
C LEU A 220 -5.00 12.89 20.85
N THR A 221 -4.99 12.85 22.18
CA THR A 221 -5.54 13.92 23.01
C THR A 221 -4.79 15.24 22.82
N LEU A 222 -3.50 15.16 22.54
CA LEU A 222 -2.65 16.33 22.33
C LEU A 222 -2.81 16.92 20.92
N VAL A 223 -2.90 16.05 19.91
CA VAL A 223 -2.80 16.46 18.50
C VAL A 223 -4.13 16.57 17.76
N LEU A 224 -5.20 15.91 18.23
CA LEU A 224 -6.52 16.00 17.60
C LEU A 224 -7.34 17.15 18.19
N LYS A 225 -8.04 17.86 17.31
CA LYS A 225 -9.10 18.79 17.68
C LYS A 225 -10.46 18.12 17.73
N ASP A 226 -10.72 17.28 16.74
CA ASP A 226 -11.99 16.62 16.53
C ASP A 226 -11.78 15.13 16.25
N SER A 227 -12.28 14.30 17.17
CA SER A 227 -12.29 12.85 16.99
C SER A 227 -13.50 12.36 16.16
N GLY A 228 -14.41 13.25 15.77
CA GLY A 228 -15.63 12.90 15.02
C GLY A 228 -15.37 12.38 13.60
N ARG A 229 -14.14 12.58 13.08
CA ARG A 229 -13.72 12.05 11.77
C ARG A 229 -13.32 10.57 11.80
N LEU A 230 -13.09 10.00 12.97
CA LEU A 230 -12.71 8.60 13.11
C LEU A 230 -13.96 7.71 13.03
N SER A 231 -13.85 6.63 12.26
CA SER A 231 -14.88 5.59 12.24
C SER A 231 -14.93 4.85 13.59
N SER A 232 -16.11 4.43 13.99
CA SER A 232 -16.29 3.55 15.14
C SER A 232 -16.16 2.06 14.79
N LEU A 233 -15.80 1.76 13.53
CA LEU A 233 -15.64 0.40 13.04
C LEU A 233 -14.38 -0.25 13.64
N GLU A 234 -14.55 -1.49 14.11
CA GLU A 234 -13.45 -2.34 14.51
C GLU A 234 -13.38 -3.55 13.56
N LEU A 235 -12.24 -3.73 12.91
CA LEU A 235 -11.98 -4.84 12.01
C LEU A 235 -11.42 -6.03 12.77
N ASP A 236 -11.92 -7.22 12.47
CA ASP A 236 -11.22 -8.46 12.82
C ASP A 236 -10.05 -8.67 11.86
N THR A 237 -8.88 -8.17 12.24
CA THR A 237 -7.68 -8.25 11.41
C THR A 237 -7.24 -9.68 11.12
N ALA A 238 -7.63 -10.67 11.92
CA ALA A 238 -7.29 -12.08 11.68
C ALA A 238 -8.06 -12.67 10.48
N SER A 239 -9.21 -12.10 10.13
CA SER A 239 -10.04 -12.53 9.00
C SER A 239 -9.61 -11.92 7.66
N LEU A 240 -8.73 -10.91 7.67
CA LEU A 240 -8.31 -10.17 6.47
C LEU A 240 -7.24 -10.92 5.66
N ALA A 241 -7.13 -10.59 4.37
CA ALA A 241 -6.21 -11.23 3.42
C ALA A 241 -4.75 -11.23 3.89
N SER A 242 -4.29 -10.15 4.54
CA SER A 242 -2.92 -10.04 5.05
C SER A 242 -2.59 -11.02 6.19
N ASN A 243 -3.57 -11.57 6.88
CA ASN A 243 -3.36 -12.36 8.11
C ASN A 243 -3.98 -13.76 8.09
N ARG A 244 -5.01 -14.01 7.26
CA ARG A 244 -5.63 -15.33 7.18
C ARG A 244 -4.86 -16.30 6.27
N SER A 245 -5.20 -17.58 6.32
CA SER A 245 -4.75 -18.57 5.34
C SER A 245 -5.47 -18.34 4.01
N LEU A 246 -4.74 -18.21 2.92
CA LEU A 246 -5.22 -17.85 1.60
C LEU A 246 -5.30 -19.07 0.67
N HIS A 247 -6.23 -19.05 -0.30
CA HIS A 247 -6.12 -19.88 -1.48
C HIS A 247 -4.86 -19.49 -2.27
N SER A 248 -4.30 -20.44 -2.97
CA SER A 248 -3.13 -20.21 -3.83
C SER A 248 -3.44 -20.61 -5.26
N GLY A 249 -2.84 -19.91 -6.20
CA GLY A 249 -2.91 -20.27 -7.61
C GLY A 249 -2.38 -21.66 -7.91
N MET A 250 -2.66 -22.14 -9.12
CA MET A 250 -2.30 -23.46 -9.60
C MET A 250 -1.42 -23.37 -10.85
N GLY A 251 -0.51 -24.33 -11.01
CA GLY A 251 0.37 -24.42 -12.19
C GLY A 251 1.62 -23.55 -12.06
N THR A 252 2.24 -23.23 -13.20
CA THR A 252 3.40 -22.32 -13.25
C THR A 252 2.90 -20.90 -13.36
N LEU A 253 2.93 -20.17 -12.23
CA LEU A 253 2.45 -18.80 -12.19
C LEU A 253 3.44 -17.87 -12.87
N PRO A 254 3.00 -17.01 -13.80
CA PRO A 254 3.83 -15.98 -14.41
C PRO A 254 3.92 -14.75 -13.48
N LEU A 255 4.60 -14.91 -12.34
CA LEU A 255 4.73 -13.82 -11.37
C LEU A 255 5.39 -12.60 -12.00
N PRO A 256 4.81 -11.41 -11.83
CA PRO A 256 5.39 -10.17 -12.32
C PRO A 256 6.74 -9.88 -11.64
N GLU A 257 7.66 -9.28 -12.39
CA GLU A 257 8.91 -8.77 -11.84
C GLU A 257 8.68 -7.41 -11.17
N SER A 258 9.38 -7.15 -10.06
CA SER A 258 9.36 -5.83 -9.42
C SER A 258 10.14 -4.81 -10.26
N GLY A 259 9.52 -3.68 -10.58
CA GLY A 259 10.12 -2.61 -11.39
C GLY A 259 11.02 -1.63 -10.63
N GLY A 260 11.34 -1.91 -9.37
CA GLY A 260 12.22 -1.10 -8.55
C GLY A 260 11.56 0.17 -7.98
N ILE A 261 12.38 1.18 -7.68
CA ILE A 261 11.94 2.38 -6.92
C ILE A 261 10.84 3.19 -7.63
N SER A 262 10.83 3.18 -8.97
CA SER A 262 9.78 3.86 -9.75
C SER A 262 8.42 3.20 -9.56
N ASP A 263 8.34 1.87 -9.61
CA ASP A 263 7.09 1.15 -9.45
C ASP A 263 6.59 1.25 -8.01
N LYS A 264 7.51 1.28 -7.02
CA LYS A 264 7.17 1.53 -5.62
C LYS A 264 6.58 2.92 -5.40
N ALA A 265 7.13 3.94 -6.05
CA ALA A 265 6.59 5.30 -6.01
C ALA A 265 5.19 5.39 -6.64
N LEU A 266 4.96 4.67 -7.75
CA LEU A 266 3.64 4.59 -8.38
C LEU A 266 2.62 3.84 -7.51
N LEU A 267 3.04 2.76 -6.86
CA LEU A 267 2.19 2.03 -5.91
C LEU A 267 1.79 2.92 -4.72
N MET A 268 2.72 3.73 -4.21
CA MET A 268 2.45 4.71 -3.16
C MET A 268 1.42 5.76 -3.64
N GLU A 269 1.55 6.32 -4.84
CA GLU A 269 0.57 7.27 -5.37
C GLU A 269 -0.79 6.61 -5.65
N TYR A 270 -0.81 5.35 -6.08
CA TYR A 270 -2.03 4.56 -6.16
C TYR A 270 -2.71 4.45 -4.79
N ALA A 271 -1.92 4.16 -3.73
CA ALA A 271 -2.42 4.12 -2.36
C ALA A 271 -3.07 5.45 -1.95
N MET A 272 -2.38 6.57 -2.18
CA MET A 272 -2.89 7.91 -1.83
C MET A 272 -4.09 8.36 -2.68
N THR A 273 -4.29 7.75 -3.85
CA THR A 273 -5.41 8.07 -4.73
C THR A 273 -6.69 7.31 -4.34
N HIS A 274 -6.56 6.04 -3.97
CA HIS A 274 -7.71 5.15 -3.74
C HIS A 274 -8.05 4.94 -2.26
N PHE A 275 -7.12 5.21 -1.34
CA PHE A 275 -7.31 4.96 0.09
C PHE A 275 -7.25 6.27 0.88
N PRO A 276 -8.38 6.77 1.38
CA PRO A 276 -8.44 8.04 2.10
C PRO A 276 -7.63 8.00 3.39
N CYS A 277 -7.09 9.16 3.77
CA CYS A 277 -6.44 9.39 5.04
C CYS A 277 -7.28 10.32 5.93
N TYR A 278 -6.87 10.53 7.17
CA TYR A 278 -7.57 11.36 8.16
C TYR A 278 -7.90 12.77 7.64
N THR A 279 -7.08 13.37 6.78
CA THR A 279 -7.28 14.73 6.25
C THR A 279 -8.06 14.78 4.94
N SER A 280 -8.12 13.69 4.16
CA SER A 280 -8.67 13.70 2.79
C SER A 280 -10.16 13.41 2.70
N GLY A 281 -10.81 12.83 3.70
CA GLY A 281 -12.26 12.60 3.69
C GLY A 281 -12.70 11.30 4.35
N GLU A 282 -13.97 10.94 4.14
CA GLU A 282 -14.56 9.71 4.67
C GLU A 282 -14.33 8.55 3.70
N GLY A 283 -13.87 7.43 4.25
CA GLY A 283 -13.71 6.16 3.53
C GLY A 283 -14.94 5.27 3.65
N THR A 284 -15.01 4.26 2.79
CA THR A 284 -15.95 3.16 2.97
C THR A 284 -15.34 2.19 3.99
N GLY A 285 -15.90 2.11 5.19
CA GLY A 285 -15.35 1.32 6.30
C GLY A 285 -14.51 2.14 7.25
N LEU A 286 -13.20 1.91 7.27
CA LEU A 286 -12.28 2.80 7.96
C LEU A 286 -12.15 4.13 7.21
N ASN A 287 -12.11 5.24 7.95
CA ASN A 287 -11.85 6.57 7.39
C ASN A 287 -10.35 6.83 7.22
N CYS A 288 -9.52 6.20 8.05
CA CYS A 288 -8.05 6.32 8.03
C CYS A 288 -7.44 5.11 7.31
N GLN A 289 -7.76 4.91 6.02
CA GLN A 289 -7.28 3.74 5.27
C GLN A 289 -5.79 3.83 4.94
N ALA A 290 -5.26 5.01 4.59
CA ALA A 290 -3.82 5.18 4.36
C ALA A 290 -3.00 4.91 5.62
N GLU A 291 -3.50 5.29 6.79
CA GLU A 291 -2.90 4.97 8.08
C GLU A 291 -2.99 3.46 8.39
N TYR A 292 -4.08 2.79 7.97
CA TYR A 292 -4.16 1.34 8.03
C TYR A 292 -3.08 0.67 7.16
N LEU A 293 -2.83 1.18 5.96
CA LEU A 293 -1.76 0.64 5.09
C LEU A 293 -0.39 0.68 5.77
N LEU A 294 -0.15 1.66 6.66
CA LEU A 294 1.08 1.79 7.43
C LEU A 294 1.11 0.88 8.67
N GLU A 295 -0.01 0.76 9.39
CA GLU A 295 0.01 0.20 10.74
C GLU A 295 -0.73 -1.15 10.88
N GLY A 296 -1.70 -1.43 10.00
CA GLY A 296 -2.45 -2.70 9.96
C GLY A 296 -3.27 -2.99 11.22
N LYS A 297 -3.75 -1.94 11.95
CA LYS A 297 -4.54 -2.11 13.16
C LYS A 297 -6.04 -2.10 12.86
N GLY A 298 -6.83 -2.76 13.70
CA GLY A 298 -8.25 -2.97 13.47
C GLY A 298 -9.12 -1.72 13.57
N SER A 299 -8.61 -0.57 14.03
CA SER A 299 -9.41 0.65 14.20
C SER A 299 -8.67 1.90 13.73
N ASP A 300 -9.43 2.90 13.27
CA ASP A 300 -8.90 4.21 12.90
C ASP A 300 -8.11 4.85 14.04
N THR A 301 -8.61 4.72 15.26
CA THR A 301 -7.97 5.29 16.46
C THR A 301 -6.57 4.72 16.68
N GLU A 302 -6.40 3.40 16.55
CA GLU A 302 -5.09 2.77 16.74
C GLU A 302 -4.12 3.10 15.60
N ASN A 303 -4.61 3.09 14.35
CA ASN A 303 -3.80 3.43 13.18
C ASN A 303 -3.33 4.88 13.26
N LEU A 304 -4.23 5.84 13.44
CA LEU A 304 -3.90 7.25 13.53
C LEU A 304 -3.00 7.56 14.73
N LYS A 305 -3.22 6.90 15.89
CA LYS A 305 -2.35 7.07 17.06
C LYS A 305 -0.91 6.73 16.77
N LYS A 306 -0.66 5.62 16.06
CA LYS A 306 0.69 5.18 15.72
C LYS A 306 1.35 6.07 14.67
N VAL A 307 0.60 6.45 13.62
CA VAL A 307 1.10 7.38 12.60
C VAL A 307 1.39 8.75 13.21
N ALA A 308 0.51 9.26 14.08
CA ALA A 308 0.74 10.52 14.78
C ALA A 308 1.97 10.46 15.70
N ALA A 309 2.22 9.32 16.35
CA ALA A 309 3.43 9.12 17.16
C ALA A 309 4.70 9.12 16.30
N LYS A 310 4.70 8.40 15.15
CA LYS A 310 5.82 8.45 14.18
C LYS A 310 6.06 9.87 13.68
N LEU A 311 5.00 10.58 13.34
CA LEU A 311 5.08 11.96 12.86
C LEU A 311 5.63 12.90 13.94
N LEU A 312 5.19 12.71 15.19
CA LEU A 312 5.68 13.48 16.35
C LEU A 312 7.19 13.27 16.55
N ALA A 313 7.66 12.02 16.46
CA ALA A 313 9.10 11.70 16.59
C ALA A 313 9.93 12.33 15.47
N VAL A 314 9.48 12.28 14.22
CA VAL A 314 10.16 12.93 13.08
C VAL A 314 10.21 14.45 13.28
N ARG A 315 9.11 15.08 13.72
CA ARG A 315 9.07 16.51 14.00
C ARG A 315 9.95 16.91 15.19
N GLU A 316 9.97 16.09 16.23
CA GLU A 316 10.82 16.30 17.40
C GLU A 316 12.30 16.30 17.03
N ALA A 317 12.74 15.32 16.23
CA ALA A 317 14.11 15.26 15.73
C ALA A 317 14.46 16.51 14.89
N ALA A 318 13.60 16.95 13.97
CA ALA A 318 13.81 18.12 13.15
C ALA A 318 13.85 19.41 13.98
N ASN A 319 12.94 19.56 14.96
CA ASN A 319 12.87 20.72 15.84
C ASN A 319 14.06 20.76 16.80
N LEU A 320 14.51 19.62 17.32
CA LEU A 320 15.71 19.52 18.15
C LEU A 320 16.97 19.91 17.38
N LEU A 321 17.09 19.44 16.13
CA LEU A 321 18.20 19.83 15.25
C LEU A 321 18.22 21.36 15.05
N TYR A 322 17.07 21.97 14.78
CA TYR A 322 16.98 23.42 14.63
C TYR A 322 17.43 24.14 15.92
N LEU A 323 16.90 23.77 17.10
CA LEU A 323 17.28 24.36 18.38
C LEU A 323 18.78 24.22 18.67
N SER A 324 19.36 23.07 18.33
CA SER A 324 20.80 22.84 18.56
C SER A 324 21.72 23.67 17.66
N THR A 325 21.22 24.14 16.52
CA THR A 325 21.99 24.95 15.56
C THR A 325 21.78 26.44 15.71
N ASP A 326 20.71 26.88 16.41
CA ASP A 326 20.40 28.31 16.63
C ASP A 326 21.07 28.80 17.89
N PRO A 327 22.06 29.74 17.79
CA PRO A 327 22.81 30.25 18.94
C PRO A 327 21.95 31.09 19.89
N VAL A 328 20.89 31.76 19.41
CA VAL A 328 20.02 32.61 20.23
C VAL A 328 19.14 31.71 21.12
N LYS A 329 18.50 30.71 20.54
CA LYS A 329 17.66 29.79 21.29
C LYS A 329 18.45 28.92 22.27
N LYS A 330 19.68 28.57 21.90
CA LYS A 330 20.59 27.87 22.80
C LYS A 330 20.96 28.75 24.02
N ALA A 331 21.22 30.04 23.81
CA ALA A 331 21.50 30.95 24.92
C ALA A 331 20.26 31.16 25.83
N GLU A 332 19.04 31.17 25.27
CA GLU A 332 17.80 31.22 26.05
C GLU A 332 17.65 29.97 26.96
N VAL A 333 17.91 28.77 26.40
CA VAL A 333 17.86 27.52 27.13
C VAL A 333 18.91 27.48 28.25
N ASP A 334 20.15 27.89 27.95
CA ASP A 334 21.24 27.89 28.93
C ASP A 334 20.96 28.89 30.10
N ALA A 335 20.36 30.03 29.78
CA ALA A 335 19.96 31.00 30.80
C ALA A 335 18.85 30.46 31.73
N MET A 336 17.84 29.78 31.15
CA MET A 336 16.76 29.15 31.92
C MET A 336 17.27 27.96 32.74
N ALA A 337 18.16 27.13 32.15
CA ALA A 337 18.79 26.02 32.86
C ALA A 337 19.58 26.49 34.09
N LEU A 338 20.34 27.60 33.94
CA LEU A 338 21.05 28.20 35.04
C LEU A 338 20.09 28.71 36.15
N ALA A 339 18.98 29.36 35.77
CA ALA A 339 17.97 29.79 36.74
C ALA A 339 17.35 28.63 37.51
N ILE A 340 16.98 27.53 36.82
CA ILE A 340 16.42 26.34 37.45
C ILE A 340 17.45 25.67 38.38
N THR A 341 18.66 25.43 37.89
CA THR A 341 19.70 24.72 38.69
C THR A 341 20.15 25.55 39.91
N SER A 342 20.20 26.88 39.77
CA SER A 342 20.48 27.76 40.89
C SER A 342 19.40 27.72 41.99
N ALA A 343 18.12 27.67 41.56
CA ALA A 343 16.99 27.58 42.48
C ALA A 343 16.96 26.26 43.28
N PHE A 344 17.45 25.19 42.68
CA PHE A 344 17.53 23.86 43.34
C PHE A 344 18.91 23.59 44.01
N GLY A 345 19.88 24.50 43.91
CA GLY A 345 21.20 24.29 44.44
C GLY A 345 22.06 23.25 43.70
N LEU A 346 21.79 23.03 42.41
CA LEU A 346 22.38 21.95 41.58
C LEU A 346 23.25 22.54 40.40
N PRO A 347 24.28 23.31 40.67
CA PRO A 347 25.04 23.97 39.57
C PRO A 347 25.77 22.98 38.63
N VAL A 348 26.02 21.77 39.11
CA VAL A 348 26.71 20.72 38.31
C VAL A 348 25.76 20.14 37.22
N ALA A 349 24.44 20.16 37.43
CA ALA A 349 23.44 19.64 36.53
C ALA A 349 23.03 20.57 35.38
N GLN A 350 23.64 21.75 35.24
CA GLN A 350 23.22 22.78 34.26
C GLN A 350 23.18 22.22 32.82
N GLN A 351 24.19 21.46 32.40
CA GLN A 351 24.23 20.90 31.04
C GLN A 351 23.13 19.90 30.78
N LEU A 352 22.83 19.06 31.76
CA LEU A 352 21.73 18.09 31.68
C LEU A 352 20.37 18.82 31.61
N VAL A 353 20.18 19.85 32.43
CA VAL A 353 18.95 20.67 32.43
C VAL A 353 18.80 21.41 31.11
N SER A 354 19.90 21.95 30.53
CA SER A 354 19.86 22.55 29.18
C SER A 354 19.44 21.57 28.12
N ALA A 355 20.00 20.34 28.10
CA ALA A 355 19.63 19.30 27.14
C ALA A 355 18.16 18.91 27.29
N LEU A 356 17.70 18.72 28.53
CA LEU A 356 16.31 18.36 28.83
C LEU A 356 15.33 19.48 28.44
N LEU A 357 15.66 20.75 28.69
CA LEU A 357 14.85 21.89 28.25
C LEU A 357 14.76 21.98 26.73
N MET A 358 15.87 21.76 26.00
CA MET A 358 15.83 21.72 24.54
C MET A 358 14.90 20.62 24.03
N ALA A 359 15.00 19.43 24.61
CA ALA A 359 14.14 18.30 24.25
C ALA A 359 12.66 18.59 24.57
N CYS A 360 12.37 19.16 25.75
CA CYS A 360 11.01 19.57 26.11
C CYS A 360 10.45 20.64 25.17
N TRP A 361 11.28 21.58 24.75
CA TRP A 361 10.87 22.65 23.81
C TRP A 361 10.64 22.11 22.42
N ALA A 362 11.54 21.25 21.91
CA ALA A 362 11.36 20.55 20.64
C ALA A 362 10.07 19.71 20.61
N PHE A 363 9.81 18.94 21.65
CA PHE A 363 8.58 18.15 21.80
C PHE A 363 7.32 19.05 21.75
N ALA A 364 7.30 20.11 22.53
CA ALA A 364 6.16 21.02 22.59
C ALA A 364 5.85 21.67 21.24
N GLU A 365 6.89 22.13 20.52
CA GLU A 365 6.75 22.66 19.17
C GLU A 365 6.28 21.58 18.19
N SER A 366 6.71 20.33 18.37
CA SER A 366 6.31 19.20 17.54
C SER A 366 4.84 18.82 17.72
N VAL A 367 4.30 18.96 18.93
CA VAL A 367 2.86 18.80 19.19
C VAL A 367 2.06 19.83 18.38
N LEU A 368 2.52 21.09 18.31
CA LEU A 368 1.86 22.13 17.51
C LEU A 368 1.97 21.83 16.01
N ASP A 369 3.10 21.34 15.54
CA ASP A 369 3.32 20.95 14.16
C ASP A 369 2.37 19.82 13.72
N VAL A 370 2.31 18.75 14.50
CA VAL A 370 1.45 17.59 14.20
C VAL A 370 -0.03 17.99 14.25
N ARG A 371 -0.39 18.86 15.20
CA ARG A 371 -1.74 19.41 15.29
C ARG A 371 -2.11 20.23 14.05
N GLU A 372 -1.20 21.05 13.54
CA GLU A 372 -1.41 21.82 12.32
C GLU A 372 -1.54 20.92 11.09
N LEU A 373 -0.70 19.89 10.97
CA LEU A 373 -0.77 18.90 9.89
C LEU A 373 -2.09 18.15 9.88
N LEU A 374 -2.53 17.63 11.02
CA LEU A 374 -3.81 16.89 11.13
C LEU A 374 -5.04 17.78 10.93
N ASP A 375 -4.88 19.10 11.09
CA ASP A 375 -5.94 20.07 10.79
C ASP A 375 -5.95 20.51 9.31
N GLY A 376 -5.08 19.94 8.47
CA GLY A 376 -4.95 20.19 7.03
C GLY A 376 -4.01 21.34 6.68
N GLY A 377 -3.21 21.83 7.64
CA GLY A 377 -2.18 22.83 7.41
C GLY A 377 -0.88 22.25 6.90
N LYS A 378 0.19 23.06 6.95
CA LYS A 378 1.53 22.72 6.47
C LYS A 378 2.56 23.03 7.54
N THR A 379 3.68 22.32 7.51
CA THR A 379 4.85 22.63 8.34
C THR A 379 6.11 22.72 7.47
N GLU A 380 7.05 23.57 7.86
CA GLU A 380 8.38 23.59 7.25
C GLU A 380 9.11 22.29 7.60
N LEU A 381 9.79 21.66 6.65
CA LEU A 381 10.58 20.46 6.91
C LEU A 381 11.66 20.75 7.95
N ILE A 382 12.41 21.83 7.76
CA ILE A 382 13.37 22.38 8.71
C ILE A 382 12.82 23.76 9.12
N LYS A 383 12.63 23.96 10.41
CA LYS A 383 12.08 25.22 10.95
C LYS A 383 12.99 26.41 10.66
N SER A 384 12.34 27.55 10.53
CA SER A 384 12.95 28.89 10.53
C SER A 384 12.49 29.68 11.76
N ASP A 385 13.14 30.81 12.05
CA ASP A 385 12.67 31.72 13.10
C ASP A 385 11.22 32.18 12.89
N ALA A 386 10.82 32.37 11.64
CA ALA A 386 9.47 32.80 11.29
C ALA A 386 8.45 31.63 11.47
N GLY A 387 8.88 30.40 11.30
CA GLY A 387 8.06 29.19 11.47
C GLY A 387 7.98 28.68 12.91
N TRP A 388 8.88 29.11 13.79
CA TRP A 388 8.88 28.75 15.22
C TRP A 388 7.75 29.47 15.97
N GLN A 389 6.91 28.72 16.69
CA GLN A 389 5.68 29.28 17.26
C GLN A 389 5.75 29.50 18.77
N LEU A 390 6.43 28.61 19.48
CA LEU A 390 6.42 28.59 20.94
C LEU A 390 7.69 29.22 21.53
N SER A 391 7.53 30.18 22.44
CA SER A 391 8.66 30.66 23.25
C SER A 391 8.90 29.76 24.46
N LEU A 392 10.16 29.69 24.90
CA LEU A 392 10.54 28.86 26.07
C LEU A 392 9.76 29.24 27.33
N GLU A 393 9.45 30.55 27.51
CA GLU A 393 8.68 31.07 28.64
C GLU A 393 7.21 30.60 28.61
N ASN A 394 6.64 30.34 27.42
CA ASN A 394 5.25 29.92 27.24
C ASN A 394 5.07 28.38 27.26
N LEU A 395 6.14 27.62 27.40
CA LEU A 395 6.06 26.16 27.55
C LEU A 395 5.04 25.71 28.62
N PRO A 396 5.01 26.32 29.84
CA PRO A 396 4.05 25.95 30.85
C PRO A 396 2.58 26.20 30.50
N GLU A 397 2.31 27.04 29.52
CA GLU A 397 0.97 27.43 29.09
C GLU A 397 0.51 26.64 27.83
N LEU A 398 1.31 25.66 27.34
CA LEU A 398 1.04 24.93 26.10
C LEU A 398 -0.39 24.38 26.06
N LEU A 399 -0.85 23.72 27.11
CA LEU A 399 -2.21 23.12 27.17
C LEU A 399 -3.33 24.17 27.12
N ASN A 400 -3.09 25.36 27.66
CA ASN A 400 -4.10 26.43 27.69
C ASN A 400 -4.22 27.17 26.36
N GLY A 401 -3.20 27.05 25.50
CA GLY A 401 -3.07 27.83 24.27
C GLY A 401 -2.97 27.03 22.98
N LEU A 402 -3.20 25.69 22.98
CA LEU A 402 -3.02 24.82 21.82
C LEU A 402 -3.70 25.34 20.53
N ASP A 403 -4.84 26.01 20.66
CA ASP A 403 -5.59 26.55 19.52
C ASP A 403 -5.18 27.98 19.13
N SER A 404 -4.41 28.69 19.96
CA SER A 404 -3.94 30.05 19.69
C SER A 404 -2.58 30.09 18.98
N PHE A 405 -1.81 29.02 19.05
CA PHE A 405 -0.51 28.88 18.38
C PHE A 405 -0.69 28.29 16.98
N ARG A 406 -1.15 29.07 16.01
CA ARG A 406 -1.34 28.61 14.63
C ARG A 406 -0.62 29.50 13.65
N LYS A 407 0.31 28.91 12.92
CA LYS A 407 0.92 29.50 11.73
C LYS A 407 1.17 28.38 10.72
N SER A 408 0.29 28.30 9.73
CA SER A 408 0.58 27.50 8.53
C SER A 408 1.48 28.33 7.61
N PRO A 409 2.69 27.89 7.28
CA PRO A 409 3.55 28.58 6.36
C PRO A 409 2.97 28.51 4.92
N GLU A 410 3.30 29.50 4.08
CA GLU A 410 2.92 29.48 2.66
C GLU A 410 3.54 28.29 1.93
N ARG A 411 4.77 27.94 2.31
CA ARG A 411 5.51 26.78 1.76
C ARG A 411 5.79 25.81 2.89
N GLY A 412 5.51 24.54 2.64
CA GLY A 412 5.72 23.49 3.63
C GLY A 412 5.20 22.16 3.14
N ILE A 413 5.37 21.15 3.96
CA ILE A 413 4.97 19.76 3.76
C ILE A 413 3.62 19.55 4.44
N THR A 414 2.70 18.85 3.75
CA THR A 414 1.38 18.49 4.27
C THR A 414 1.42 17.14 5.00
N TYR A 415 0.31 16.80 5.67
CA TYR A 415 0.14 15.48 6.29
C TYR A 415 0.25 14.35 5.23
N GLU A 416 -0.40 14.52 4.08
CA GLU A 416 -0.36 13.56 2.98
C GLU A 416 1.06 13.36 2.42
N ASP A 417 1.90 14.40 2.45
CA ASP A 417 3.30 14.28 2.03
C ASP A 417 4.11 13.42 3.00
N TYR A 418 3.86 13.53 4.31
CA TYR A 418 4.46 12.64 5.30
C TYR A 418 3.98 11.20 5.15
N LEU A 419 2.68 10.99 4.88
CA LEU A 419 2.16 9.64 4.60
C LEU A 419 2.85 9.02 3.38
N ARG A 420 3.09 9.79 2.30
CA ARG A 420 3.84 9.32 1.13
C ARG A 420 5.24 8.86 1.50
N ILE A 421 5.96 9.63 2.32
CA ILE A 421 7.30 9.26 2.80
C ILE A 421 7.24 7.95 3.59
N PHE A 422 6.29 7.82 4.51
CA PHE A 422 6.15 6.60 5.31
C PHE A 422 5.74 5.38 4.47
N LEU A 423 4.80 5.53 3.53
CA LEU A 423 4.40 4.47 2.60
C LEU A 423 5.56 4.02 1.72
N LEU A 424 6.42 4.95 1.29
CA LEU A 424 7.61 4.61 0.51
C LEU A 424 8.63 3.80 1.32
N ALA A 425 8.66 3.93 2.64
CA ALA A 425 9.53 3.13 3.51
C ALA A 425 9.01 1.69 3.71
N GLU A 426 7.70 1.45 3.61
CA GLU A 426 7.12 0.11 3.76
C GLU A 426 7.49 -0.82 2.61
N SER A 427 7.36 -2.15 2.81
CA SER A 427 7.55 -3.13 1.74
C SER A 427 6.36 -3.15 0.78
N GLU A 428 6.62 -3.39 -0.52
CA GLU A 428 5.57 -3.48 -1.54
C GLU A 428 4.59 -4.61 -1.26
N GLU A 429 5.07 -5.72 -0.69
CA GLU A 429 4.28 -6.88 -0.31
C GLU A 429 3.30 -6.52 0.81
N THR A 430 3.78 -5.87 1.87
CA THR A 430 2.95 -5.43 2.99
C THR A 430 1.88 -4.46 2.51
N LEU A 431 2.26 -3.45 1.71
CA LEU A 431 1.32 -2.49 1.15
C LEU A 431 0.26 -3.16 0.28
N SER A 432 0.68 -4.05 -0.63
CA SER A 432 -0.24 -4.74 -1.54
C SER A 432 -1.28 -5.57 -0.79
N MET A 433 -0.84 -6.33 0.22
CA MET A 433 -1.75 -7.16 1.02
C MET A 433 -2.70 -6.32 1.87
N ARG A 434 -2.23 -5.24 2.48
CA ARG A 434 -3.09 -4.32 3.25
C ARG A 434 -4.05 -3.52 2.37
N MET A 435 -3.68 -3.20 1.13
CA MET A 435 -4.62 -2.63 0.15
C MET A 435 -5.74 -3.62 -0.19
N LEU A 436 -5.40 -4.90 -0.39
CA LEU A 436 -6.40 -5.96 -0.60
C LEU A 436 -7.33 -6.14 0.61
N ASP A 437 -6.84 -5.95 1.84
CA ASP A 437 -7.69 -5.92 3.05
C ASP A 437 -8.74 -4.80 2.97
N MET A 438 -8.33 -3.60 2.58
CA MET A 438 -9.24 -2.46 2.46
C MET A 438 -10.21 -2.63 1.29
N ILE A 439 -9.78 -3.27 0.21
CA ILE A 439 -10.64 -3.64 -0.90
C ILE A 439 -11.71 -4.63 -0.42
N GLU A 440 -11.35 -5.71 0.28
CA GLU A 440 -12.32 -6.67 0.83
C GLU A 440 -13.33 -5.96 1.75
N GLN A 441 -12.84 -5.10 2.63
CA GLN A 441 -13.68 -4.33 3.53
C GLN A 441 -14.69 -3.46 2.77
N THR A 442 -14.26 -2.79 1.72
CA THR A 442 -15.14 -1.98 0.87
C THR A 442 -16.17 -2.83 0.14
N MET A 443 -15.75 -3.96 -0.44
CA MET A 443 -16.66 -4.87 -1.16
C MET A 443 -17.76 -5.42 -0.25
N TRP A 444 -17.42 -5.79 1.00
CA TRP A 444 -18.43 -6.25 1.97
C TRP A 444 -19.46 -5.16 2.29
N GLN A 445 -19.04 -3.91 2.37
CA GLN A 445 -19.97 -2.79 2.63
C GLN A 445 -20.81 -2.41 1.40
N GLU A 446 -20.32 -2.63 0.20
CA GLU A 446 -21.08 -2.48 -1.05
C GLU A 446 -22.08 -3.63 -1.28
N GLY A 447 -22.16 -4.60 -0.35
CA GLY A 447 -23.12 -5.69 -0.38
C GLY A 447 -22.58 -7.01 -0.97
N GLU A 448 -21.30 -7.07 -1.33
CA GLU A 448 -20.63 -8.28 -1.80
C GLU A 448 -20.05 -9.06 -0.59
N ALA A 449 -20.91 -9.51 0.31
CA ALA A 449 -20.54 -10.10 1.60
C ALA A 449 -19.61 -11.34 1.51
N ASN A 450 -19.61 -12.05 0.39
CA ASN A 450 -18.81 -13.25 0.14
C ASN A 450 -17.53 -12.97 -0.66
N PHE A 451 -17.27 -11.70 -0.99
CA PHE A 451 -16.07 -11.32 -1.74
C PHE A 451 -14.82 -11.55 -0.91
N LEU A 452 -13.83 -12.23 -1.51
CA LEU A 452 -12.48 -12.42 -0.95
C LEU A 452 -11.44 -12.27 -2.05
N ALA A 453 -10.37 -11.54 -1.79
CA ALA A 453 -9.32 -11.25 -2.76
C ALA A 453 -8.58 -12.51 -3.24
N ASP A 454 -8.47 -13.52 -2.38
CA ASP A 454 -7.88 -14.83 -2.70
C ASP A 454 -8.82 -15.77 -3.49
N ARG A 455 -9.97 -15.26 -3.96
CA ARG A 455 -10.87 -15.91 -4.93
C ARG A 455 -10.90 -15.15 -6.26
N CYS A 456 -10.17 -14.06 -6.36
CA CYS A 456 -10.12 -13.19 -7.53
C CYS A 456 -9.06 -13.67 -8.51
N VAL A 457 -9.49 -14.18 -9.67
CA VAL A 457 -8.61 -14.71 -10.72
C VAL A 457 -8.20 -13.61 -11.68
N CYS A 458 -6.90 -13.46 -11.94
CA CYS A 458 -6.33 -12.50 -12.87
C CYS A 458 -5.66 -13.13 -14.11
N TRP A 459 -5.35 -14.42 -14.06
CA TRP A 459 -4.77 -15.19 -15.14
C TRP A 459 -5.26 -16.63 -15.09
N MET A 460 -5.49 -17.23 -16.26
CA MET A 460 -5.89 -18.63 -16.36
C MET A 460 -5.22 -19.29 -17.58
N GLU A 461 -4.75 -20.50 -17.39
CA GLU A 461 -4.31 -21.40 -18.44
C GLU A 461 -5.27 -22.58 -18.52
N ALA A 462 -5.73 -22.89 -19.72
CA ALA A 462 -6.60 -24.03 -19.96
C ALA A 462 -6.09 -24.88 -21.11
N GLN A 463 -6.36 -26.17 -21.01
CA GLN A 463 -6.10 -27.18 -22.04
C GLN A 463 -7.43 -27.69 -22.57
N MET A 464 -7.51 -27.82 -23.91
CA MET A 464 -8.66 -28.42 -24.59
C MET A 464 -8.22 -29.55 -25.48
N LYS A 465 -8.95 -30.68 -25.42
CA LYS A 465 -8.78 -31.86 -26.26
C LYS A 465 -9.93 -31.92 -27.23
N ALA A 466 -9.61 -32.14 -28.51
CA ALA A 466 -10.59 -32.28 -29.56
C ALA A 466 -10.14 -33.39 -30.53
N SER A 467 -11.09 -33.99 -31.26
CA SER A 467 -10.81 -35.01 -32.27
C SER A 467 -11.52 -34.68 -33.59
N GLU A 468 -10.86 -35.05 -34.70
CA GLU A 468 -11.42 -35.10 -36.05
C GLU A 468 -11.17 -36.49 -36.61
N GLY A 469 -12.16 -37.38 -36.60
CA GLY A 469 -12.00 -38.75 -36.95
C GLY A 469 -10.97 -39.48 -36.08
N THR A 470 -9.81 -39.83 -36.66
CA THR A 470 -8.70 -40.49 -35.95
C THR A 470 -7.60 -39.51 -35.48
N MET A 471 -7.75 -38.24 -35.80
CA MET A 471 -6.79 -37.22 -35.39
C MET A 471 -7.20 -36.63 -34.05
N GLU A 472 -6.24 -36.54 -33.14
CA GLU A 472 -6.41 -35.92 -31.82
C GLU A 472 -5.62 -34.61 -31.78
N PHE A 473 -6.22 -33.62 -31.15
CA PHE A 473 -5.64 -32.29 -30.91
C PHE A 473 -5.63 -32.02 -29.42
N ASN A 474 -4.50 -31.52 -28.92
CA ASN A 474 -4.36 -31.07 -27.56
C ASN A 474 -3.75 -29.64 -27.63
N ILE A 475 -4.51 -28.63 -27.23
CA ILE A 475 -4.11 -27.24 -27.33
C ILE A 475 -4.26 -26.61 -25.97
N THR A 476 -3.22 -25.92 -25.55
CA THR A 476 -3.18 -25.11 -24.31
C THR A 476 -3.12 -23.64 -24.70
N ARG A 477 -3.89 -22.81 -24.00
CA ARG A 477 -3.90 -21.35 -24.12
C ARG A 477 -4.05 -20.72 -22.74
N SER A 478 -3.46 -19.57 -22.59
CA SER A 478 -3.59 -18.75 -21.39
C SER A 478 -4.05 -17.35 -21.75
N TYR A 479 -4.67 -16.70 -20.80
CA TYR A 479 -5.04 -15.28 -20.85
C TYR A 479 -5.02 -14.67 -19.45
N GLY A 480 -4.73 -13.39 -19.34
CA GLY A 480 -4.75 -12.63 -18.11
C GLY A 480 -4.89 -11.13 -18.40
N TYR A 481 -5.13 -10.33 -17.39
CA TYR A 481 -5.27 -8.88 -17.48
C TYR A 481 -3.94 -8.12 -17.50
N TYR A 482 -2.82 -8.84 -17.45
CA TYR A 482 -1.48 -8.28 -17.56
C TYR A 482 -0.76 -8.92 -18.76
N GLN A 483 0.04 -8.16 -19.42
CA GLN A 483 0.88 -8.62 -20.54
C GLN A 483 2.35 -8.47 -20.20
#